data_50987c8b37c49581c24f434cd3bdb7ab
#
_entry.id   50987c8b37c49581c24f434cd3bdb7ab
#
_cell.length_a   1.000
_cell.length_b   1.000
_cell.length_c   1.000
_cell.angle_alpha   90.00
_cell.angle_beta   90.00
_cell.angle_gamma   90.00
#
_symmetry.space_group_name_H-M   'P 1'
#
loop_
_entity.id
_entity.type
_entity.pdbx_description
1 polymer ?
#
loop_
_entity_poly.entity_id
_entity_poly.type
_entity_poly.pdbx_seq_one_letter_code
_entity_poly.pdbx_strand_id
1 'polypeptide(L)'
;CHGAYPESGVDAIVIAAQVVTALQTMVSRTISPLDSAVLTLGTVQGGKACNIICGEVRMTGTLRTLSDKTRVMLKERIAQLASGVAQGMGGDAEVVITPGYGAVYNDDALYARMEPLAAELLGEDKIVRREMPSLGVESFGYFQKDTPGVYYDLGSGVGTALHTSTFRVDEDCLLPGVAMQCATVLELLKP
;
A
#
# COMPACT_ATOMS: atom_id res chain seq x y z
N CYS A 1 -23.51 -22.58 16.33
CA CYS A 1 -24.01 -23.71 17.13
C CYS A 1 -23.24 -23.84 18.44
N HIS A 2 -23.62 -24.80 19.31
CA HIS A 2 -22.95 -25.06 20.59
C HIS A 2 -21.58 -25.70 20.34
N GLY A 3 -20.55 -25.23 21.04
CA GLY A 3 -19.15 -25.70 20.83
C GLY A 3 -18.91 -27.21 21.11
N ALA A 4 -19.82 -27.85 21.85
CA ALA A 4 -19.75 -29.28 22.09
C ALA A 4 -20.30 -30.15 20.93
N TYR A 5 -20.97 -29.53 19.94
CA TYR A 5 -21.63 -30.20 18.81
C TYR A 5 -21.14 -29.56 17.48
N PRO A 6 -19.81 -29.63 17.16
CA PRO A 6 -19.24 -28.95 16.00
C PRO A 6 -19.78 -29.45 14.66
N GLU A 7 -20.26 -30.70 14.61
CA GLU A 7 -20.90 -31.33 13.43
C GLU A 7 -22.21 -30.63 13.03
N SER A 8 -22.80 -29.82 13.93
CA SER A 8 -24.06 -29.10 13.66
C SER A 8 -23.86 -27.74 12.99
N GLY A 9 -22.63 -27.37 12.64
CA GLY A 9 -22.35 -26.08 12.04
C GLY A 9 -21.02 -26.01 11.32
N VAL A 10 -20.72 -24.81 10.79
CA VAL A 10 -19.45 -24.51 10.14
C VAL A 10 -18.72 -23.46 10.98
N ASP A 11 -17.44 -23.73 11.29
CA ASP A 11 -16.63 -22.84 12.14
C ASP A 11 -15.92 -21.79 11.30
N ALA A 12 -16.48 -20.59 11.29
CA ALA A 12 -15.90 -19.47 10.54
C ALA A 12 -14.52 -19.01 11.08
N ILE A 13 -14.21 -19.23 12.36
CA ILE A 13 -12.87 -18.91 12.89
C ILE A 13 -11.82 -19.85 12.31
N VAL A 14 -12.09 -21.15 12.23
CA VAL A 14 -11.18 -22.12 11.65
C VAL A 14 -10.97 -21.82 10.15
N ILE A 15 -12.05 -21.53 9.43
CA ILE A 15 -11.97 -21.11 8.00
C ILE A 15 -11.13 -19.84 7.86
N ALA A 16 -11.39 -18.81 8.67
CA ALA A 16 -10.65 -17.55 8.61
C ALA A 16 -9.15 -17.75 8.85
N ALA A 17 -8.76 -18.61 9.79
CA ALA A 17 -7.36 -18.95 10.05
C ALA A 17 -6.68 -19.56 8.82
N GLN A 18 -7.36 -20.47 8.11
CA GLN A 18 -6.85 -21.07 6.87
C GLN A 18 -6.79 -20.04 5.74
N VAL A 19 -7.79 -19.16 5.59
CA VAL A 19 -7.78 -18.07 4.61
C VAL A 19 -6.60 -17.13 4.87
N VAL A 20 -6.37 -16.71 6.13
CA VAL A 20 -5.21 -15.88 6.49
C VAL A 20 -3.90 -16.53 6.04
N THR A 21 -3.71 -17.81 6.36
CA THR A 21 -2.50 -18.55 6.00
C THR A 21 -2.34 -18.71 4.49
N ALA A 22 -3.42 -19.06 3.80
CA ALA A 22 -3.43 -19.23 2.34
C ALA A 22 -3.11 -17.91 1.62
N LEU A 23 -3.69 -16.79 2.04
CA LEU A 23 -3.45 -15.49 1.44
C LEU A 23 -1.98 -15.04 1.53
N GLN A 24 -1.22 -15.46 2.56
CA GLN A 24 0.22 -15.15 2.62
C GLN A 24 1.02 -15.82 1.50
N THR A 25 0.53 -16.92 0.94
CA THR A 25 1.18 -17.58 -0.19
C THR A 25 1.10 -16.81 -1.49
N MET A 26 0.19 -15.85 -1.59
CA MET A 26 0.02 -15.06 -2.81
C MET A 26 1.27 -14.24 -3.15
N VAL A 27 1.86 -13.58 -2.17
CA VAL A 27 3.10 -12.83 -2.37
C VAL A 27 4.28 -13.78 -2.53
N SER A 28 4.38 -14.81 -1.68
CA SER A 28 5.57 -15.69 -1.66
C SER A 28 5.59 -16.75 -2.76
N ARG A 29 4.45 -17.08 -3.41
CA ARG A 29 4.34 -18.22 -4.35
C ARG A 29 3.61 -17.90 -5.66
N THR A 30 3.07 -16.68 -5.83
CA THR A 30 2.24 -16.36 -7.01
C THR A 30 2.89 -15.31 -7.89
N ILE A 31 3.66 -14.38 -7.33
CA ILE A 31 4.36 -13.33 -8.08
C ILE A 31 5.85 -13.64 -8.22
N SER A 32 6.49 -12.99 -9.19
CA SER A 32 7.94 -13.07 -9.34
C SER A 32 8.64 -12.55 -8.07
N PRO A 33 9.74 -13.18 -7.62
CA PRO A 33 10.55 -12.65 -6.51
C PRO A 33 11.13 -11.25 -6.78
N LEU A 34 11.18 -10.83 -8.05
CA LEU A 34 11.66 -9.52 -8.47
C LEU A 34 10.52 -8.47 -8.50
N ASP A 35 9.29 -8.88 -8.30
CA ASP A 35 8.13 -7.99 -8.22
C ASP A 35 7.80 -7.68 -6.76
N SER A 36 7.30 -6.46 -6.51
CA SER A 36 7.05 -6.00 -5.15
C SER A 36 5.56 -5.94 -4.87
N ALA A 37 5.13 -6.72 -3.88
CA ALA A 37 3.77 -6.65 -3.35
C ALA A 37 3.75 -6.91 -1.83
N VAL A 38 2.81 -6.29 -1.16
CA VAL A 38 2.51 -6.53 0.26
C VAL A 38 1.02 -6.73 0.43
N LEU A 39 0.63 -7.85 1.01
CA LEU A 39 -0.72 -8.11 1.47
C LEU A 39 -0.72 -8.19 3.00
N THR A 40 -1.40 -7.26 3.63
CA THR A 40 -1.54 -7.19 5.09
C THR A 40 -2.99 -7.36 5.48
N LEU A 41 -3.27 -8.29 6.38
CA LEU A 41 -4.54 -8.38 7.10
C LEU A 41 -4.37 -7.67 8.44
N GLY A 42 -4.96 -6.49 8.57
CA GLY A 42 -4.79 -5.62 9.74
C GLY A 42 -5.80 -5.89 10.85
N THR A 43 -6.96 -6.45 10.52
CA THR A 43 -7.98 -6.80 11.51
C THR A 43 -8.60 -8.15 11.24
N VAL A 44 -8.94 -8.87 12.32
CA VAL A 44 -9.75 -10.10 12.29
C VAL A 44 -10.75 -10.00 13.44
N GLN A 45 -12.03 -10.09 13.14
CA GLN A 45 -13.10 -9.96 14.14
C GLN A 45 -14.12 -11.08 13.96
N GLY A 46 -14.45 -11.77 15.04
CA GLY A 46 -15.43 -12.86 15.04
C GLY A 46 -15.62 -13.47 16.41
N GLY A 47 -16.71 -14.23 16.56
CA GLY A 47 -17.07 -14.91 17.82
C GLY A 47 -17.82 -14.03 18.80
N LYS A 48 -18.61 -14.69 19.67
CA LYS A 48 -19.43 -14.03 20.72
C LYS A 48 -19.18 -14.60 22.11
N ALA A 49 -18.87 -15.90 22.20
CA ALA A 49 -18.63 -16.60 23.47
C ALA A 49 -17.71 -17.81 23.21
N CYS A 50 -16.99 -18.22 24.25
CA CYS A 50 -15.99 -19.30 24.16
C CYS A 50 -16.59 -20.71 23.91
N ASN A 51 -17.89 -20.87 24.15
CA ASN A 51 -18.61 -22.14 23.98
C ASN A 51 -19.57 -22.14 22.78
N ILE A 52 -19.45 -21.18 21.86
CA ILE A 52 -20.31 -21.05 20.68
C ILE A 52 -19.43 -21.05 19.43
N ILE A 53 -19.70 -21.97 18.49
CA ILE A 53 -19.07 -21.96 17.16
C ILE A 53 -19.44 -20.68 16.44
N CYS A 54 -18.43 -19.98 15.96
CA CYS A 54 -18.58 -18.70 15.27
C CYS A 54 -19.15 -18.92 13.86
N GLY A 55 -20.21 -18.19 13.52
CA GLY A 55 -20.84 -18.28 12.19
C GLY A 55 -20.29 -17.27 11.17
N GLU A 56 -19.57 -16.23 11.63
CA GLU A 56 -19.06 -15.16 10.76
C GLU A 56 -17.78 -14.58 11.33
N VAL A 57 -16.77 -14.41 10.44
CA VAL A 57 -15.54 -13.66 10.73
C VAL A 57 -15.37 -12.59 9.67
N ARG A 58 -15.12 -11.36 10.10
CA ARG A 58 -14.78 -10.23 9.24
C ARG A 58 -13.29 -9.92 9.35
N MET A 59 -12.65 -9.76 8.19
CA MET A 59 -11.26 -9.35 8.10
C MET A 59 -11.13 -8.10 7.25
N THR A 60 -10.20 -7.22 7.60
CA THR A 60 -9.83 -6.07 6.75
C THR A 60 -8.32 -6.02 6.56
N GLY A 61 -7.91 -5.53 5.39
CA GLY A 61 -6.50 -5.49 5.04
C GLY A 61 -6.18 -4.52 3.92
N THR A 62 -4.93 -4.53 3.50
CA THR A 62 -4.44 -3.72 2.39
C THR A 62 -3.61 -4.55 1.45
N LEU A 63 -3.76 -4.29 0.14
CA LEU A 63 -2.88 -4.80 -0.90
C LEU A 63 -2.10 -3.63 -1.50
N ARG A 64 -0.79 -3.73 -1.53
CA ARG A 64 0.11 -2.73 -2.13
C ARG A 64 1.02 -3.39 -3.16
N THR A 65 1.20 -2.74 -4.30
CA THR A 65 2.03 -3.22 -5.41
C THR A 65 2.68 -2.03 -6.10
N LEU A 66 3.82 -2.26 -6.74
CA LEU A 66 4.44 -1.27 -7.65
C LEU A 66 3.92 -1.41 -9.08
N SER A 67 3.47 -2.61 -9.46
CA SER A 67 2.95 -2.90 -10.80
C SER A 67 1.43 -2.96 -10.82
N ASP A 68 0.80 -2.24 -11.74
CA ASP A 68 -0.64 -2.30 -11.96
C ASP A 68 -1.08 -3.69 -12.47
N LYS A 69 -0.26 -4.34 -13.30
CA LYS A 69 -0.52 -5.69 -13.77
C LYS A 69 -0.58 -6.68 -12.61
N THR A 70 0.41 -6.62 -11.73
CA THR A 70 0.45 -7.46 -10.52
C THR A 70 -0.72 -7.16 -9.61
N ARG A 71 -1.11 -5.90 -9.47
CA ARG A 71 -2.26 -5.49 -8.66
C ARG A 71 -3.57 -6.10 -9.17
N VAL A 72 -3.83 -6.04 -10.46
CA VAL A 72 -5.04 -6.62 -11.06
C VAL A 72 -5.08 -8.13 -10.81
N MET A 73 -4.01 -8.84 -11.13
CA MET A 73 -3.89 -10.28 -10.92
C MET A 73 -4.08 -10.69 -9.46
N LEU A 74 -3.45 -9.96 -8.52
CA LEU A 74 -3.58 -10.28 -7.10
C LEU A 74 -4.98 -10.01 -6.55
N LYS A 75 -5.70 -8.98 -7.03
CA LYS A 75 -7.10 -8.75 -6.65
C LYS A 75 -7.99 -9.93 -7.01
N GLU A 76 -7.88 -10.44 -8.22
CA GLU A 76 -8.64 -11.61 -8.66
C GLU A 76 -8.26 -12.85 -7.83
N ARG A 77 -6.97 -13.01 -7.56
CA ARG A 77 -6.46 -14.15 -6.80
C ARG A 77 -6.88 -14.15 -5.34
N ILE A 78 -6.99 -12.97 -4.69
CA ILE A 78 -7.53 -12.86 -3.32
C ILE A 78 -8.92 -13.45 -3.25
N ALA A 79 -9.82 -13.05 -4.15
CA ALA A 79 -11.20 -13.53 -4.17
C ALA A 79 -11.26 -15.05 -4.41
N GLN A 80 -10.53 -15.55 -5.43
CA GLN A 80 -10.49 -16.97 -5.75
C GLN A 80 -9.98 -17.82 -4.58
N LEU A 81 -8.91 -17.36 -3.92
CA LEU A 81 -8.27 -18.13 -2.87
C LEU A 81 -9.12 -18.14 -1.59
N ALA A 82 -9.66 -16.98 -1.20
CA ALA A 82 -10.52 -16.87 -0.03
C ALA A 82 -11.80 -17.72 -0.19
N SER A 83 -12.49 -17.58 -1.31
CA SER A 83 -13.70 -18.37 -1.59
C SER A 83 -13.38 -19.86 -1.73
N GLY A 84 -12.29 -20.23 -2.43
CA GLY A 84 -11.93 -21.64 -2.61
C GLY A 84 -11.58 -22.34 -1.28
N VAL A 85 -10.87 -21.67 -0.39
CA VAL A 85 -10.58 -22.22 0.95
C VAL A 85 -11.87 -22.33 1.77
N ALA A 86 -12.71 -21.29 1.78
CA ALA A 86 -13.95 -21.32 2.55
C ALA A 86 -14.90 -22.41 2.07
N GLN A 87 -15.10 -22.55 0.76
CA GLN A 87 -15.95 -23.58 0.17
C GLN A 87 -15.42 -25.00 0.42
N GLY A 88 -14.10 -25.19 0.31
CA GLY A 88 -13.47 -26.47 0.64
C GLY A 88 -13.67 -26.92 2.08
N MET A 89 -14.01 -26.00 2.99
CA MET A 89 -14.30 -26.24 4.40
C MET A 89 -15.79 -26.15 4.76
N GLY A 90 -16.66 -26.10 3.75
CA GLY A 90 -18.12 -26.10 3.93
C GLY A 90 -18.73 -24.74 4.25
N GLY A 91 -17.97 -23.65 4.15
CA GLY A 91 -18.41 -22.26 4.32
C GLY A 91 -18.40 -21.49 3.00
N ASP A 92 -18.41 -20.17 3.10
CA ASP A 92 -18.26 -19.24 1.97
C ASP A 92 -17.48 -18.00 2.40
N ALA A 93 -16.97 -17.22 1.41
CA ALA A 93 -16.28 -15.97 1.66
C ALA A 93 -16.66 -14.94 0.58
N GLU A 94 -17.14 -13.80 1.04
CA GLU A 94 -17.32 -12.61 0.24
C GLU A 94 -16.09 -11.71 0.33
N VAL A 95 -15.57 -11.27 -0.80
CA VAL A 95 -14.40 -10.37 -0.86
C VAL A 95 -14.79 -9.08 -1.55
N VAL A 96 -14.73 -7.98 -0.80
CA VAL A 96 -14.98 -6.63 -1.32
C VAL A 96 -13.64 -5.89 -1.39
N ILE A 97 -13.27 -5.44 -2.59
CA ILE A 97 -12.04 -4.70 -2.84
C ILE A 97 -12.36 -3.28 -3.26
N THR A 98 -12.09 -2.33 -2.38
CA THR A 98 -12.19 -0.90 -2.70
C THR A 98 -10.95 -0.46 -3.48
N PRO A 99 -11.09 0.15 -4.66
CA PRO A 99 -9.95 0.69 -5.40
C PRO A 99 -9.23 1.78 -4.59
N GLY A 100 -7.92 1.69 -4.56
CA GLY A 100 -7.04 2.71 -3.98
C GLY A 100 -6.20 3.42 -5.05
N TYR A 101 -5.15 4.07 -4.63
CA TYR A 101 -4.22 4.81 -5.50
C TYR A 101 -3.43 3.88 -6.41
N GLY A 102 -2.99 4.42 -7.59
CA GLY A 102 -1.94 3.83 -8.40
C GLY A 102 -0.56 4.00 -7.74
N ALA A 103 0.44 3.32 -8.29
CA ALA A 103 1.82 3.64 -7.96
C ALA A 103 2.16 5.04 -8.48
N VAL A 104 2.94 5.80 -7.71
CA VAL A 104 3.54 7.05 -8.19
C VAL A 104 4.75 6.70 -9.02
N TYR A 105 4.82 7.22 -10.24
CA TYR A 105 5.95 7.07 -11.14
C TYR A 105 6.41 8.45 -11.63
N ASN A 106 7.65 8.80 -11.37
CA ASN A 106 8.20 10.06 -11.83
C ASN A 106 8.43 10.01 -13.33
N ASP A 107 7.86 10.97 -14.05
CA ASP A 107 8.08 11.12 -15.49
C ASP A 107 9.55 11.38 -15.77
N ASP A 108 10.17 10.57 -16.63
CA ASP A 108 11.62 10.59 -16.88
C ASP A 108 12.08 11.92 -17.50
N ALA A 109 11.27 12.52 -18.37
CA ALA A 109 11.61 13.79 -19.02
C ALA A 109 11.53 14.97 -18.04
N LEU A 110 10.52 14.99 -17.19
CA LEU A 110 10.40 15.99 -16.13
C LEU A 110 11.48 15.80 -15.07
N TYR A 111 11.74 14.57 -14.66
CA TYR A 111 12.80 14.26 -13.70
C TYR A 111 14.17 14.75 -14.18
N ALA A 112 14.50 14.50 -15.44
CA ALA A 112 15.76 14.94 -16.05
C ALA A 112 15.93 16.49 -16.07
N ARG A 113 14.84 17.26 -16.04
CA ARG A 113 14.87 18.72 -15.90
C ARG A 113 14.93 19.16 -14.44
N MET A 114 14.23 18.45 -13.57
CA MET A 114 14.04 18.85 -12.17
C MET A 114 15.27 18.57 -11.31
N GLU A 115 15.95 17.45 -11.53
CA GLU A 115 17.10 17.06 -10.70
C GLU A 115 18.26 18.04 -10.81
N PRO A 116 18.73 18.46 -12.02
CA PRO A 116 19.77 19.48 -12.15
C PRO A 116 19.36 20.83 -11.53
N LEU A 117 18.08 21.21 -11.70
CA LEU A 117 17.55 22.43 -11.09
C LEU A 117 17.62 22.38 -9.56
N ALA A 118 17.27 21.24 -8.96
CA ALA A 118 17.39 21.05 -7.53
C ALA A 118 18.84 21.11 -7.04
N ALA A 119 19.76 20.50 -7.80
CA ALA A 119 21.19 20.50 -7.49
C ALA A 119 21.79 21.93 -7.58
N GLU A 120 21.40 22.71 -8.58
CA GLU A 120 21.81 24.12 -8.70
C GLU A 120 21.28 24.97 -7.56
N LEU A 121 20.00 24.77 -7.18
CA LEU A 121 19.32 25.58 -6.17
C LEU A 121 19.77 25.26 -4.74
N LEU A 122 19.92 23.97 -4.41
CA LEU A 122 20.11 23.48 -3.05
C LEU A 122 21.52 22.97 -2.76
N GLY A 123 22.29 22.65 -3.80
CA GLY A 123 23.58 21.97 -3.74
C GLY A 123 23.46 20.46 -4.01
N GLU A 124 24.43 19.91 -4.76
CA GLU A 124 24.46 18.48 -5.11
C GLU A 124 24.54 17.57 -3.87
N ASP A 125 25.17 18.03 -2.80
CA ASP A 125 25.30 17.33 -1.53
C ASP A 125 23.96 17.19 -0.76
N LYS A 126 22.94 17.93 -1.19
CA LYS A 126 21.58 17.90 -0.63
C LYS A 126 20.63 17.00 -1.42
N ILE A 127 21.05 16.50 -2.57
CA ILE A 127 20.22 15.65 -3.42
C ILE A 127 20.40 14.19 -3.03
N VAL A 128 19.36 13.59 -2.51
CA VAL A 128 19.35 12.17 -2.16
C VAL A 128 18.52 11.39 -3.18
N ARG A 129 19.20 10.55 -3.96
CA ARG A 129 18.54 9.66 -4.93
C ARG A 129 18.10 8.39 -4.23
N ARG A 130 16.81 8.03 -4.35
CA ARG A 130 16.32 6.77 -3.82
C ARG A 130 16.73 5.62 -4.74
N GLU A 131 17.46 4.67 -4.20
CA GLU A 131 17.84 3.45 -4.92
C GLU A 131 16.69 2.46 -5.05
N MET A 132 15.78 2.46 -4.07
CA MET A 132 14.65 1.52 -4.01
C MET A 132 13.32 2.25 -3.94
N PRO A 133 12.30 1.77 -4.67
CA PRO A 133 10.97 2.33 -4.59
C PRO A 133 10.33 2.07 -3.21
N SER A 134 9.36 2.89 -2.85
CA SER A 134 8.56 2.74 -1.63
C SER A 134 7.20 2.14 -1.96
N LEU A 135 6.69 1.26 -1.10
CA LEU A 135 5.29 0.83 -1.10
C LEU A 135 4.40 1.73 -0.24
N GLY A 136 4.91 2.89 0.18
CA GLY A 136 4.11 3.99 0.72
C GLY A 136 3.03 4.40 -0.27
N VAL A 137 1.93 4.96 0.23
CA VAL A 137 0.78 5.33 -0.61
C VAL A 137 0.68 6.85 -0.66
N GLU A 138 0.61 7.39 -1.89
CA GLU A 138 0.46 8.82 -2.13
C GLU A 138 -0.67 9.11 -3.10
N SER A 139 -1.50 10.09 -2.75
CA SER A 139 -2.62 10.52 -3.61
C SER A 139 -2.15 11.23 -4.89
N PHE A 140 -0.90 11.64 -4.95
CA PHE A 140 -0.28 12.23 -6.14
C PHE A 140 -0.41 11.35 -7.40
N GLY A 141 -0.43 10.03 -7.22
CA GLY A 141 -0.69 9.08 -8.32
C GLY A 141 -2.03 9.30 -9.06
N TYR A 142 -3.01 10.01 -8.47
CA TYR A 142 -4.22 10.37 -9.19
C TYR A 142 -3.98 11.45 -10.23
N PHE A 143 -3.16 12.44 -9.93
CA PHE A 143 -2.80 13.48 -10.89
C PHE A 143 -2.01 12.93 -12.07
N GLN A 144 -1.18 11.94 -11.81
CA GLN A 144 -0.33 11.32 -12.83
C GLN A 144 -1.08 10.44 -13.84
N LYS A 145 -2.37 10.20 -13.65
CA LYS A 145 -3.19 9.49 -14.65
C LYS A 145 -3.33 10.28 -15.96
N ASP A 146 -3.42 11.59 -15.84
CA ASP A 146 -3.76 12.48 -16.95
C ASP A 146 -2.64 13.49 -17.25
N THR A 147 -1.65 13.60 -16.38
CA THR A 147 -0.59 14.62 -16.50
C THR A 147 0.74 14.04 -16.01
N PRO A 148 1.83 14.19 -16.77
CA PRO A 148 3.16 13.85 -16.30
C PRO A 148 3.48 14.59 -14.99
N GLY A 149 4.18 13.94 -14.06
CA GLY A 149 4.49 14.55 -12.78
C GLY A 149 5.75 13.98 -12.14
N VAL A 150 6.36 14.76 -11.29
CA VAL A 150 7.47 14.36 -10.42
C VAL A 150 7.07 14.54 -8.97
N TYR A 151 7.21 13.49 -8.21
CA TYR A 151 7.03 13.48 -6.76
C TYR A 151 8.38 13.30 -6.09
N TYR A 152 8.70 14.17 -5.16
CA TYR A 152 9.93 14.09 -4.37
C TYR A 152 9.63 14.31 -2.89
N ASP A 153 10.48 13.78 -2.03
CA ASP A 153 10.40 14.04 -0.59
C ASP A 153 11.25 15.24 -0.22
N LEU A 154 10.71 16.09 0.64
CA LEU A 154 11.45 17.18 1.26
C LEU A 154 11.96 16.71 2.63
N GLY A 155 13.28 16.76 2.85
CA GLY A 155 13.87 16.47 4.15
C GLY A 155 13.37 17.45 5.20
N SER A 156 12.77 16.95 6.27
CA SER A 156 12.15 17.75 7.33
C SER A 156 12.99 17.86 8.61
N GLY A 157 14.29 17.61 8.50
CA GLY A 157 15.21 17.67 9.63
C GLY A 157 15.23 16.40 10.49
N VAL A 158 15.78 16.47 11.71
CA VAL A 158 15.83 15.36 12.65
C VAL A 158 14.44 15.15 13.22
N GLY A 159 13.72 14.22 12.62
CA GLY A 159 12.33 13.99 12.93
C GLY A 159 12.08 12.80 13.85
N THR A 160 10.97 12.87 14.48
CA THR A 160 10.23 11.73 14.99
C THR A 160 9.58 11.00 13.84
N ALA A 161 9.34 9.69 14.00
CA ALA A 161 8.70 8.90 12.96
C ALA A 161 7.32 9.46 12.60
N LEU A 162 6.93 9.32 11.32
CA LEU A 162 5.59 9.63 10.86
C LEU A 162 4.53 8.86 11.69
N HIS A 163 3.35 9.44 11.83
CA HIS A 163 2.21 8.85 12.55
C HIS A 163 2.43 8.63 14.06
N THR A 164 3.32 9.40 14.67
CA THR A 164 3.47 9.44 16.14
C THR A 164 2.89 10.73 16.72
N SER A 165 2.45 10.69 17.98
CA SER A 165 1.95 11.88 18.68
C SER A 165 3.00 12.95 18.93
N THR A 166 4.27 12.60 18.77
CA THR A 166 5.43 13.50 18.94
C THR A 166 6.00 13.96 17.61
N PHE A 167 5.32 13.66 16.50
CA PHE A 167 5.77 14.08 15.17
C PHE A 167 5.92 15.60 15.10
N ARG A 168 7.06 16.05 14.60
CA ARG A 168 7.35 17.45 14.30
C ARG A 168 8.32 17.53 13.14
N VAL A 169 8.26 18.64 12.41
CA VAL A 169 9.22 19.00 11.36
C VAL A 169 10.11 20.12 11.84
N ASP A 170 11.30 20.22 11.29
CA ASP A 170 12.13 21.41 11.39
C ASP A 170 11.63 22.42 10.34
N GLU A 171 11.22 23.61 10.78
CA GLU A 171 10.67 24.64 9.91
C GLU A 171 11.70 25.20 8.91
N ASP A 172 12.98 24.99 9.13
CA ASP A 172 14.04 25.35 8.18
C ASP A 172 13.89 24.62 6.83
N CYS A 173 13.14 23.51 6.78
CA CYS A 173 12.81 22.83 5.52
C CYS A 173 11.83 23.60 4.62
N LEU A 174 11.07 24.55 5.16
CA LEU A 174 10.03 25.26 4.41
C LEU A 174 10.61 26.14 3.30
N LEU A 175 11.69 26.85 3.59
CA LEU A 175 12.32 27.74 2.60
C LEU A 175 12.87 26.97 1.39
N PRO A 176 13.67 25.90 1.54
CA PRO A 176 14.05 25.06 0.42
C PRO A 176 12.87 24.50 -0.36
N GLY A 177 11.81 24.07 0.33
CA GLY A 177 10.60 23.54 -0.30
C GLY A 177 9.90 24.56 -1.20
N VAL A 178 9.69 25.78 -0.69
CA VAL A 178 9.10 26.89 -1.46
C VAL A 178 9.99 27.27 -2.63
N ALA A 179 11.30 27.39 -2.40
CA ALA A 179 12.25 27.75 -3.45
C ALA A 179 12.24 26.72 -4.59
N MET A 180 12.21 25.42 -4.27
CA MET A 180 12.15 24.35 -5.26
C MET A 180 10.85 24.39 -6.08
N GLN A 181 9.70 24.62 -5.46
CA GLN A 181 8.44 24.74 -6.17
C GLN A 181 8.40 25.97 -7.10
N CYS A 182 8.87 27.11 -6.62
CA CYS A 182 8.95 28.34 -7.44
C CYS A 182 9.91 28.12 -8.63
N ALA A 183 11.08 27.56 -8.40
CA ALA A 183 12.04 27.27 -9.46
C ALA A 183 11.48 26.29 -10.49
N THR A 184 10.75 25.27 -10.05
CA THR A 184 10.05 24.32 -10.93
C THR A 184 9.06 25.03 -11.85
N VAL A 185 8.19 25.88 -11.30
CA VAL A 185 7.20 26.62 -12.09
C VAL A 185 7.90 27.50 -13.11
N LEU A 186 8.92 28.25 -12.71
CA LEU A 186 9.68 29.11 -13.61
C LEU A 186 10.39 28.32 -14.71
N GLU A 187 10.93 27.16 -14.39
CA GLU A 187 11.59 26.26 -15.37
C GLU A 187 10.60 25.71 -16.39
N LEU A 188 9.42 25.28 -15.93
CA LEU A 188 8.42 24.68 -16.80
C LEU A 188 7.67 25.70 -17.68
N LEU A 189 7.64 26.96 -17.26
CA LEU A 189 7.01 28.06 -18.00
C LEU A 189 8.00 28.76 -18.96
N LYS A 190 9.24 28.35 -19.04
CA LYS A 190 10.16 28.85 -20.07
C LYS A 190 9.61 28.54 -21.46
N PRO A 191 9.62 29.54 -22.38
CA PRO A 191 9.12 29.38 -23.75
C PRO A 191 9.93 28.35 -24.55
#